data_d0e4b8652ecd19a2370c6831ffd01a0e
#
_entry.id   d0e4b8652ecd19a2370c6831ffd01a0e
#
_cell.length_a   1.000
_cell.length_b   1.000
_cell.length_c   1.000
_cell.angle_alpha   90.00
_cell.angle_beta   90.00
_cell.angle_gamma   90.00
#
_symmetry.space_group_name_H-M   'P 1'
#
loop_
_entity.id
_entity.type
_entity.pdbx_description
1 polymer ?
#
loop_
_entity_poly.entity_id
_entity_poly.type
_entity_poly.pdbx_seq_one_letter_code
_entity_poly.pdbx_strand_id
1 'polypeptide(L)'
;MIHAIAVITAKPGMREAVLREFRSNMPAVHAEQGCIEYAPAVDAEGMGFQTPFGPDTFVVIEKWESPDALKAHAAAPHMKAYAAKTKEMIASRVIHVLSPAG
;
A
#
# COMPACT_ATOMS: atom_id res chain seq x y z
N MET A 1 12.61 -13.63 -1.05
CA MET A 1 12.02 -12.29 -1.00
C MET A 1 10.80 -12.23 -1.91
N ILE A 2 9.77 -11.51 -1.49
CA ILE A 2 8.55 -11.33 -2.27
C ILE A 2 8.22 -9.85 -2.36
N HIS A 3 7.62 -9.43 -3.46
CA HIS A 3 7.19 -8.05 -3.67
C HIS A 3 5.66 -8.00 -3.66
N ALA A 4 5.11 -6.89 -3.17
CA ALA A 4 3.68 -6.63 -3.31
C ALA A 4 3.47 -5.20 -3.79
N ILE A 5 2.48 -5.02 -4.63
CA ILE A 5 2.06 -3.71 -5.10
C ILE A 5 0.56 -3.62 -4.89
N ALA A 6 0.14 -2.69 -4.02
CA ALA A 6 -1.26 -2.42 -3.78
C ALA A 6 -1.65 -1.11 -4.45
N VAL A 7 -2.63 -1.16 -5.33
CA VAL A 7 -3.16 0.03 -6.01
C VAL A 7 -4.43 0.43 -5.30
N ILE A 8 -4.41 1.56 -4.62
CA ILE A 8 -5.50 2.03 -3.77
C ILE A 8 -6.11 3.27 -4.41
N THR A 9 -7.37 3.20 -4.79
CA THR A 9 -8.10 4.36 -5.31
C THR A 9 -9.09 4.83 -4.25
N ALA A 10 -8.88 6.04 -3.78
CA ALA A 10 -9.79 6.68 -2.84
C ALA A 10 -11.02 7.22 -3.57
N LYS A 11 -12.09 7.45 -2.84
CA LYS A 11 -13.22 8.23 -3.35
C LYS A 11 -12.73 9.63 -3.73
N PRO A 12 -13.39 10.31 -4.67
CA PRO A 12 -12.92 11.61 -5.17
C PRO A 12 -12.58 12.59 -4.05
N GLY A 13 -11.35 13.12 -4.11
CA GLY A 13 -10.86 14.09 -3.14
C GLY A 13 -10.42 13.52 -1.79
N MET A 14 -10.46 12.19 -1.60
CA MET A 14 -10.16 11.58 -0.29
C MET A 14 -8.78 10.95 -0.19
N ARG A 15 -7.96 11.01 -1.25
CA ARG A 15 -6.63 10.38 -1.23
C ARG A 15 -5.78 10.85 -0.04
N GLU A 16 -5.77 12.15 0.24
CA GLU A 16 -4.94 12.67 1.33
C GLU A 16 -5.44 12.19 2.70
N ALA A 17 -6.75 12.04 2.87
CA ALA A 17 -7.31 11.50 4.11
C ALA A 17 -6.89 10.04 4.32
N VAL A 18 -6.90 9.22 3.27
CA VAL A 18 -6.42 7.83 3.34
C VAL A 18 -4.93 7.80 3.63
N LEU A 19 -4.14 8.63 2.93
CA LEU A 19 -2.68 8.69 3.12
C LEU A 19 -2.32 9.08 4.55
N ARG A 20 -3.09 9.95 5.19
CA ARG A 20 -2.86 10.32 6.58
C ARG A 20 -2.97 9.11 7.50
N GLU A 21 -4.02 8.30 7.33
CA GLU A 21 -4.19 7.07 8.10
C GLU A 21 -3.11 6.03 7.76
N PHE A 22 -2.73 5.95 6.49
CA PHE A 22 -1.66 5.08 6.04
C PHE A 22 -0.33 5.42 6.73
N ARG A 23 0.05 6.71 6.71
CA ARG A 23 1.29 7.17 7.33
C ARG A 23 1.30 6.90 8.83
N SER A 24 0.16 7.06 9.51
CA SER A 24 0.05 6.75 10.94
C SER A 24 0.29 5.29 11.24
N ASN A 25 -0.02 4.39 10.30
CA ASN A 25 0.14 2.95 10.47
C ASN A 25 1.52 2.44 10.04
N MET A 26 2.30 3.22 9.29
CA MET A 26 3.60 2.79 8.77
C MET A 26 4.57 2.30 9.86
N PRO A 27 4.73 2.99 11.00
CA PRO A 27 5.66 2.50 12.04
C PRO A 27 5.32 1.10 12.53
N ALA A 28 4.04 0.77 12.69
CA ALA A 28 3.61 -0.56 13.11
C ALA A 28 3.94 -1.62 12.05
N VAL A 29 3.78 -1.28 10.77
CA VAL A 29 4.12 -2.18 9.67
C VAL A 29 5.64 -2.37 9.58
N HIS A 30 6.41 -1.30 9.68
CA HIS A 30 7.86 -1.39 9.63
C HIS A 30 8.44 -2.23 10.78
N ALA A 31 7.73 -2.33 11.90
CA ALA A 31 8.13 -3.16 13.03
C ALA A 31 7.75 -4.63 12.86
N GLU A 32 6.97 -4.99 11.84
CA GLU A 32 6.60 -6.38 11.58
C GLU A 32 7.81 -7.20 11.15
N GLN A 33 7.84 -8.44 11.60
CA GLN A 33 8.92 -9.34 11.22
C GLN A 33 8.88 -9.61 9.71
N GLY A 34 10.02 -9.44 9.06
CA GLY A 34 10.16 -9.70 7.63
C GLY A 34 9.79 -8.52 6.73
N CYS A 35 9.40 -7.39 7.28
CA CYS A 35 9.14 -6.19 6.50
C CYS A 35 10.46 -5.56 6.03
N ILE A 36 10.68 -5.54 4.72
CA ILE A 36 11.89 -4.94 4.12
C ILE A 36 11.58 -3.54 3.62
N GLU A 37 10.44 -3.37 2.95
CA GLU A 37 9.99 -2.08 2.43
C GLU A 37 8.47 -1.99 2.51
N TYR A 38 7.97 -0.84 2.89
CA TYR A 38 6.53 -0.56 2.92
C TYR A 38 6.34 0.94 2.86
N ALA A 39 5.92 1.46 1.71
CA ALA A 39 5.83 2.90 1.49
C ALA A 39 4.77 3.24 0.44
N PRO A 40 4.06 4.37 0.61
CA PRO A 40 3.13 4.86 -0.40
C PRO A 40 3.87 5.67 -1.45
N ALA A 41 3.34 5.64 -2.67
CA ALA A 41 3.85 6.43 -3.79
C ALA A 41 2.68 6.95 -4.62
N VAL A 42 2.86 8.10 -5.23
CA VAL A 42 1.89 8.68 -6.15
C VAL A 42 2.58 8.94 -7.50
N ASP A 43 1.81 9.28 -8.52
CA ASP A 43 2.38 9.59 -9.83
C ASP A 43 3.53 10.59 -9.70
N ALA A 44 4.65 10.27 -10.34
CA ALA A 44 5.73 11.22 -10.50
C ALA A 44 5.33 12.26 -11.56
N GLU A 45 5.83 13.48 -11.43
CA GLU A 45 5.53 14.54 -12.38
C GLU A 45 6.61 14.63 -13.46
N GLY A 46 6.21 15.12 -14.63
CA GLY A 46 7.15 15.51 -15.68
C GLY A 46 7.81 14.40 -16.48
N MET A 47 7.35 13.16 -16.36
CA MET A 47 7.99 12.04 -17.05
C MET A 47 7.57 11.90 -18.51
N GLY A 48 6.38 12.32 -18.87
CA GLY A 48 5.89 12.37 -20.25
C GLY A 48 5.51 11.03 -20.89
N PHE A 49 6.20 9.94 -20.55
CA PHE A 49 5.94 8.62 -21.14
C PHE A 49 5.12 7.70 -20.24
N GLN A 50 4.79 8.14 -19.03
CA GLN A 50 4.08 7.31 -18.07
C GLN A 50 2.58 7.26 -18.33
N THR A 51 1.95 6.18 -17.84
CA THR A 51 0.50 6.11 -17.74
C THR A 51 0.13 6.47 -16.29
N PRO A 52 -0.49 7.63 -16.05
CA PRO A 52 -0.77 8.06 -14.69
C PRO A 52 -1.93 7.27 -14.08
N PHE A 53 -1.87 7.06 -12.76
CA PHE A 53 -2.99 6.52 -12.00
C PHE A 53 -4.07 7.57 -11.71
N GLY A 54 -3.65 8.85 -11.63
CA GLY A 54 -4.56 9.95 -11.37
C GLY A 54 -4.55 10.46 -9.93
N PRO A 55 -5.33 11.52 -9.64
CA PRO A 55 -5.22 12.25 -8.39
C PRO A 55 -5.81 11.53 -7.16
N ASP A 56 -6.63 10.50 -7.36
CA ASP A 56 -7.29 9.80 -6.26
C ASP A 56 -6.64 8.46 -5.94
N THR A 57 -5.56 8.11 -6.62
CA THR A 57 -4.88 6.82 -6.46
C THR A 57 -3.50 6.99 -5.85
N PHE A 58 -3.11 6.06 -4.97
CA PHE A 58 -1.73 5.88 -4.56
C PHE A 58 -1.39 4.40 -4.63
N VAL A 59 -0.10 4.10 -4.68
CA VAL A 59 0.40 2.74 -4.79
C VAL A 59 1.25 2.45 -3.56
N VAL A 60 1.03 1.29 -2.94
CA VAL A 60 1.88 0.82 -1.86
C VAL A 60 2.93 -0.10 -2.44
N ILE A 61 4.19 0.23 -2.25
CA ILE A 61 5.32 -0.58 -2.71
C ILE A 61 5.85 -1.33 -1.50
N GLU A 62 5.87 -2.68 -1.61
CA GLU A 62 6.20 -3.53 -0.48
C GLU A 62 7.22 -4.59 -0.86
N LYS A 63 8.12 -4.88 0.08
CA LYS A 63 9.02 -6.04 0.02
C LYS A 63 8.98 -6.76 1.34
N TRP A 64 8.89 -8.08 1.28
CA TRP A 64 8.82 -8.96 2.45
C TRP A 64 9.82 -10.08 2.30
N GLU A 65 10.37 -10.54 3.42
CA GLU A 65 11.37 -11.62 3.41
C GLU A 65 10.81 -12.92 2.85
N SER A 66 9.50 -13.18 3.08
CA SER A 66 8.87 -14.44 2.69
C SER A 66 7.37 -14.26 2.46
N PRO A 67 6.73 -15.21 1.76
CA PRO A 67 5.27 -15.24 1.67
C PRO A 67 4.57 -15.28 3.03
N ASP A 68 5.14 -16.00 4.00
CA ASP A 68 4.57 -16.10 5.35
C ASP A 68 4.58 -14.75 6.06
N ALA A 69 5.64 -13.95 5.89
CA ALA A 69 5.71 -12.61 6.46
C ALA A 69 4.61 -11.71 5.88
N LEU A 70 4.38 -11.78 4.57
CA LEU A 70 3.31 -11.03 3.92
C LEU A 70 1.93 -11.48 4.40
N LYS A 71 1.71 -12.78 4.56
CA LYS A 71 0.45 -13.31 5.08
C LYS A 71 0.19 -12.85 6.51
N ALA A 72 1.22 -12.85 7.35
CA ALA A 72 1.12 -12.36 8.72
C ALA A 72 0.77 -10.88 8.76
N HIS A 73 1.38 -10.07 7.87
CA HIS A 73 1.06 -8.66 7.70
C HIS A 73 -0.44 -8.46 7.40
N ALA A 74 -0.96 -9.20 6.44
CA ALA A 74 -2.36 -9.07 6.01
C ALA A 74 -3.34 -9.41 7.16
N ALA A 75 -2.92 -10.25 8.11
CA ALA A 75 -3.75 -10.66 9.25
C ALA A 75 -3.51 -9.84 10.52
N ALA A 76 -2.58 -8.88 10.49
CA ALA A 76 -2.18 -8.15 11.70
C ALA A 76 -3.32 -7.26 12.22
N PRO A 77 -3.47 -7.15 13.57
CA PRO A 77 -4.52 -6.32 14.17
C PRO A 77 -4.49 -4.86 13.73
N HIS A 78 -3.30 -4.27 13.58
CA HIS A 78 -3.17 -2.88 13.15
C HIS A 78 -3.61 -2.69 11.69
N MET A 79 -3.49 -3.72 10.85
CA MET A 79 -4.01 -3.67 9.48
C MET A 79 -5.53 -3.71 9.46
N LYS A 80 -6.15 -4.50 10.35
CA LYS A 80 -7.61 -4.52 10.50
C LYS A 80 -8.14 -3.19 11.00
N ALA A 81 -7.45 -2.57 11.94
CA ALA A 81 -7.82 -1.25 12.46
C ALA A 81 -7.70 -0.17 11.38
N TYR A 82 -6.63 -0.18 10.60
CA TYR A 82 -6.42 0.72 9.46
C TYR A 82 -7.55 0.53 8.42
N ALA A 83 -7.86 -0.71 8.07
CA ALA A 83 -8.93 -1.01 7.12
C ALA A 83 -10.27 -0.47 7.60
N ALA A 84 -10.58 -0.60 8.88
CA ALA A 84 -11.83 -0.09 9.45
C ALA A 84 -11.90 1.45 9.37
N LYS A 85 -10.78 2.13 9.63
CA LYS A 85 -10.71 3.60 9.57
C LYS A 85 -10.87 4.15 8.16
N THR A 86 -10.42 3.41 7.15
CA THR A 86 -10.38 3.89 5.76
C THR A 86 -11.49 3.35 4.89
N LYS A 87 -12.29 2.41 5.39
CA LYS A 87 -13.32 1.70 4.62
C LYS A 87 -14.23 2.63 3.81
N GLU A 88 -14.70 3.71 4.41
CA GLU A 88 -15.63 4.64 3.77
C GLU A 88 -14.94 5.61 2.80
N MET A 89 -13.62 5.65 2.80
CA MET A 89 -12.81 6.56 1.98
C MET A 89 -12.28 5.90 0.71
N ILE A 90 -12.32 4.57 0.64
CA ILE A 90 -11.69 3.81 -0.45
C ILE A 90 -12.76 3.36 -1.45
N ALA A 91 -12.52 3.65 -2.74
CA ALA A 91 -13.37 3.22 -3.83
C ALA A 91 -12.97 1.84 -4.35
N SER A 92 -11.66 1.56 -4.48
CA SER A 92 -11.18 0.26 -4.95
C SER A 92 -9.78 -0.04 -4.44
N ARG A 93 -9.47 -1.32 -4.42
CA ARG A 93 -8.19 -1.83 -3.94
C ARG A 93 -7.80 -3.06 -4.75
N VAL A 94 -6.63 -3.02 -5.37
CA VAL A 94 -6.10 -4.13 -6.17
C VAL A 94 -4.71 -4.45 -5.65
N ILE A 95 -4.44 -5.71 -5.39
CA ILE A 95 -3.14 -6.15 -4.87
C ILE A 95 -2.51 -7.16 -5.84
N HIS A 96 -1.25 -6.90 -6.18
CA HIS A 96 -0.43 -7.81 -6.95
C HIS A 96 0.71 -8.31 -6.07
N VAL A 97 0.90 -9.62 -6.03
CA VAL A 97 2.01 -10.24 -5.31
C VAL A 97 2.94 -10.86 -6.34
N LEU A 98 4.22 -10.49 -6.26
CA LEU A 98 5.18 -10.79 -7.31
C LEU A 98 6.40 -11.52 -6.73
N SER A 99 6.86 -12.53 -7.44
CA SER A 99 8.14 -13.18 -7.15
C SER A 99 9.19 -12.65 -8.11
N PRO A 100 10.45 -12.51 -7.68
CA PRO A 100 11.54 -12.18 -8.60
C PRO A 100 11.61 -13.19 -9.73
N ALA A 101 11.86 -12.72 -10.95
CA ALA A 101 11.85 -13.57 -12.14
C ALA A 101 13.20 -13.60 -12.86
N GLY A 102 14.22 -12.93 -12.33
CA GLY A 102 15.52 -12.88 -12.97
C GLY A 102 16.71 -12.89 -12.08
#